data_4b689432d7f9a7e0fcdedac10a70ad98
#
_entry.id   4b689432d7f9a7e0fcdedac10a70ad98
#
_cell.length_a   1.000
_cell.length_b   1.000
_cell.length_c   1.000
_cell.angle_alpha   90.00
_cell.angle_beta   90.00
_cell.angle_gamma   90.00
#
_symmetry.space_group_name_H-M   'P 1'
#
loop_
_entity.id
_entity.type
_entity.pdbx_description
1 polymer ?
#
loop_
_entity_poly.entity_id
_entity_poly.type
_entity_poly.pdbx_seq_one_letter_code
_entity_poly.pdbx_strand_id
1 'polypeptide(L)'
;MNPGWSRCRPCERHLRSAGAGVADVVVPISYAEKRTQHAHNLAVYKARFPSGEIQTDLLSLFLLFVRDHLGCVAQAARVSTWSHAAVVPSTRNRPDDHPLRSLVGNRLGLPWVELSVNPDIPSEVREFRADWFRVSGGDVGGARVLLLDDTWTTGARVQSVAFALKRAGAGRVAAVVLGRHVNPGWDGWRPILRETKDRPFRMDRCAVHPG
;
A
#
# COMPACT_ATOMS: atom_id res chain seq x y z
N MET A 1 -10.91 -17.13 4.75
CA MET A 1 -12.17 -16.32 4.80
C MET A 1 -13.30 -17.26 5.12
N ASN A 2 -14.29 -16.83 5.91
CA ASN A 2 -15.52 -17.65 6.04
C ASN A 2 -16.15 -17.84 4.66
N PRO A 3 -16.66 -19.04 4.35
CA PRO A 3 -17.43 -19.25 3.13
C PRO A 3 -18.54 -18.21 3.05
N GLY A 4 -18.58 -17.41 2.00
CA GLY A 4 -19.55 -16.32 1.81
C GLY A 4 -19.02 -14.89 2.04
N TRP A 5 -17.77 -14.70 2.49
CA TRP A 5 -17.17 -13.38 2.67
C TRP A 5 -16.14 -13.11 1.56
N SER A 6 -16.44 -12.20 0.65
CA SER A 6 -15.50 -11.74 -0.38
C SER A 6 -14.42 -10.79 0.15
N ARG A 7 -14.59 -10.25 1.37
CA ARG A 7 -13.68 -9.27 2.00
C ARG A 7 -13.53 -9.53 3.49
N CYS A 8 -12.37 -9.13 4.04
CA CYS A 8 -12.17 -9.13 5.50
C CYS A 8 -12.94 -7.97 6.17
N ARG A 9 -13.23 -8.10 7.49
CA ARG A 9 -13.97 -7.07 8.23
C ARG A 9 -13.42 -5.63 8.12
N PRO A 10 -12.09 -5.38 8.19
CA PRO A 10 -11.57 -4.04 7.95
C PRO A 10 -11.90 -3.50 6.55
N CYS A 11 -11.70 -4.31 5.51
CA CYS A 11 -12.02 -3.90 4.13
C CYS A 11 -13.50 -3.61 3.93
N GLU A 12 -14.37 -4.39 4.54
CA GLU A 12 -15.82 -4.16 4.52
C GLU A 12 -16.20 -2.84 5.21
N ARG A 13 -15.59 -2.55 6.38
CA ARG A 13 -15.80 -1.27 7.07
C ARG A 13 -15.34 -0.08 6.23
N HIS A 14 -14.17 -0.17 5.60
CA HIS A 14 -13.67 0.90 4.73
C HIS A 14 -14.64 1.20 3.59
N LEU A 15 -15.15 0.14 2.94
CA LEU A 15 -16.11 0.29 1.85
C LEU A 15 -17.42 0.94 2.32
N ARG A 16 -17.93 0.56 3.49
CA ARG A 16 -19.13 1.19 4.08
C ARG A 16 -18.89 2.67 4.43
N SER A 17 -17.70 3.01 4.91
CA SER A 17 -17.40 4.39 5.33
C SER A 17 -17.04 5.32 4.18
N ALA A 18 -16.42 4.82 3.13
CA ALA A 18 -15.86 5.62 2.04
C ALA A 18 -16.54 5.36 0.68
N GLY A 19 -17.34 4.31 0.53
CA GLY A 19 -17.99 3.94 -0.72
C GLY A 19 -16.97 3.82 -1.87
N ALA A 20 -17.23 4.48 -2.99
CA ALA A 20 -16.34 4.54 -4.14
C ALA A 20 -15.03 5.32 -3.90
N GLY A 21 -14.88 5.98 -2.76
CA GLY A 21 -13.67 6.72 -2.39
C GLY A 21 -12.50 5.84 -1.91
N VAL A 22 -12.69 4.52 -1.74
CA VAL A 22 -11.57 3.59 -1.47
C VAL A 22 -10.68 3.41 -2.70
N ALA A 23 -9.47 2.88 -2.51
CA ALA A 23 -8.61 2.46 -3.62
C ALA A 23 -9.34 1.44 -4.51
N ASP A 24 -9.23 1.62 -5.84
CA ASP A 24 -9.88 0.74 -6.83
C ASP A 24 -9.29 -0.68 -6.76
N VAL A 25 -7.99 -0.76 -6.49
CA VAL A 25 -7.23 -2.00 -6.36
C VAL A 25 -6.21 -1.86 -5.22
N VAL A 26 -5.98 -2.96 -4.50
CA VAL A 26 -4.91 -3.06 -3.48
C VAL A 26 -4.10 -4.31 -3.76
N VAL A 27 -2.81 -4.14 -4.01
CA VAL A 27 -1.89 -5.20 -4.40
C VAL A 27 -0.76 -5.31 -3.39
N PRO A 28 -0.73 -6.35 -2.54
CA PRO A 28 0.44 -6.66 -1.76
C PRO A 28 1.51 -7.33 -2.64
N ILE A 29 2.75 -6.87 -2.54
CA ILE A 29 3.90 -7.52 -3.18
C ILE A 29 4.24 -8.81 -2.43
N SER A 30 4.16 -8.77 -1.10
CA SER A 30 4.48 -9.89 -0.24
C SER A 30 3.54 -9.99 0.97
N TYR A 31 3.58 -11.13 1.64
CA TYR A 31 2.93 -11.32 2.94
C TYR A 31 4.00 -11.36 4.04
N ALA A 32 3.84 -10.49 5.04
CA ALA A 32 4.73 -10.37 6.18
C ALA A 32 4.09 -11.07 7.39
N GLU A 33 4.39 -12.36 7.56
CA GLU A 33 3.92 -13.11 8.72
C GLU A 33 4.62 -12.61 9.98
N LYS A 34 3.86 -12.37 11.04
CA LYS A 34 4.37 -11.88 12.32
C LYS A 34 5.48 -12.81 12.84
N ARG A 35 6.60 -12.24 13.28
CA ARG A 35 7.82 -12.92 13.78
C ARG A 35 8.71 -13.56 12.69
N THR A 36 8.49 -13.27 11.42
CA THR A 36 9.44 -13.63 10.35
C THR A 36 10.46 -12.55 10.10
N GLN A 37 11.57 -12.90 9.46
CA GLN A 37 12.62 -11.96 9.06
C GLN A 37 12.06 -10.85 8.15
N HIS A 38 11.19 -11.21 7.22
CA HIS A 38 10.57 -10.21 6.33
C HIS A 38 9.72 -9.17 7.08
N ALA A 39 8.92 -9.61 8.06
CA ALA A 39 8.17 -8.68 8.91
C ALA A 39 9.09 -7.79 9.75
N HIS A 40 10.24 -8.32 10.20
CA HIS A 40 11.27 -7.55 10.89
C HIS A 40 11.88 -6.50 9.94
N ASN A 41 12.31 -6.89 8.74
CA ASN A 41 12.91 -5.99 7.76
C ASN A 41 11.99 -4.81 7.43
N LEU A 42 10.69 -5.06 7.21
CA LEU A 42 9.68 -4.02 7.00
C LEU A 42 9.49 -3.07 8.20
N ALA A 43 9.79 -3.51 9.41
CA ALA A 43 9.73 -2.66 10.60
C ALA A 43 10.98 -1.78 10.76
N VAL A 44 12.16 -2.36 10.52
CA VAL A 44 13.44 -1.71 10.85
C VAL A 44 14.01 -0.84 9.72
N TYR A 45 13.61 -1.02 8.46
CA TYR A 45 14.11 -0.18 7.37
C TYR A 45 13.75 1.31 7.54
N LYS A 46 12.77 1.61 8.41
CA LYS A 46 12.36 2.97 8.80
C LYS A 46 13.12 3.51 10.01
N ALA A 47 14.06 2.76 10.57
CA ALA A 47 14.84 3.23 11.71
C ALA A 47 15.64 4.49 11.33
N ARG A 48 16.09 5.23 12.33
CA ARG A 48 16.92 6.43 12.11
C ARG A 48 18.21 6.12 11.36
N PHE A 49 18.76 4.92 11.59
CA PHE A 49 19.94 4.39 10.90
C PHE A 49 19.62 2.99 10.37
N PRO A 50 18.97 2.90 9.21
CA PRO A 50 18.58 1.61 8.66
C PRO A 50 19.79 0.89 8.07
N SER A 51 19.77 -0.45 8.09
CA SER A 51 20.76 -1.24 7.36
C SER A 51 20.61 -1.02 5.85
N GLY A 52 21.72 -0.69 5.18
CA GLY A 52 21.75 -0.53 3.73
C GLY A 52 21.38 -1.82 2.99
N GLU A 53 21.72 -2.98 3.54
CA GLU A 53 21.33 -4.29 3.02
C GLU A 53 19.80 -4.46 3.00
N ILE A 54 19.14 -4.21 4.14
CA ILE A 54 17.67 -4.30 4.24
C ILE A 54 16.98 -3.31 3.27
N GLN A 55 17.53 -2.10 3.13
CA GLN A 55 17.00 -1.13 2.17
C GLN A 55 17.16 -1.62 0.73
N THR A 56 18.32 -2.19 0.40
CA THR A 56 18.60 -2.76 -0.93
C THR A 56 17.66 -3.92 -1.24
N ASP A 57 17.44 -4.82 -0.30
CA ASP A 57 16.52 -5.97 -0.47
C ASP A 57 15.09 -5.51 -0.73
N LEU A 58 14.58 -4.58 0.07
CA LEU A 58 13.23 -4.07 -0.09
C LEU A 58 13.06 -3.25 -1.38
N LEU A 59 14.07 -2.47 -1.77
CA LEU A 59 14.08 -1.77 -3.04
C LEU A 59 14.10 -2.75 -4.21
N SER A 60 14.94 -3.78 -4.15
CA SER A 60 15.04 -4.80 -5.19
C SER A 60 13.70 -5.53 -5.37
N LEU A 61 13.07 -5.94 -4.26
CA LEU A 61 11.74 -6.54 -4.29
C LEU A 61 10.72 -5.62 -4.96
N PHE A 62 10.73 -4.33 -4.62
CA PHE A 62 9.81 -3.35 -5.20
C PHE A 62 10.07 -3.14 -6.69
N LEU A 63 11.33 -2.95 -7.10
CA LEU A 63 11.68 -2.67 -8.50
C LEU A 63 11.41 -3.87 -9.41
N LEU A 64 11.68 -5.08 -8.93
CA LEU A 64 11.35 -6.31 -9.66
C LEU A 64 9.84 -6.43 -9.85
N PHE A 65 9.06 -6.16 -8.81
CA PHE A 65 7.61 -6.14 -8.93
C PHE A 65 7.11 -5.07 -9.92
N VAL A 66 7.64 -3.86 -9.87
CA VAL A 66 7.27 -2.78 -10.80
C VAL A 66 7.59 -3.16 -12.23
N ARG A 67 8.78 -3.73 -12.47
CA ARG A 67 9.20 -4.19 -13.80
C ARG A 67 8.23 -5.22 -14.39
N ASP A 68 7.82 -6.20 -13.58
CA ASP A 68 7.12 -7.38 -14.09
C ASP A 68 5.59 -7.26 -13.97
N HIS A 69 5.07 -6.47 -13.01
CA HIS A 69 3.65 -6.49 -12.63
C HIS A 69 2.93 -5.13 -12.62
N LEU A 70 3.62 -4.03 -12.95
CA LEU A 70 2.93 -2.73 -12.99
C LEU A 70 1.81 -2.71 -14.04
N GLY A 71 1.97 -3.44 -15.13
CA GLY A 71 0.93 -3.66 -16.15
C GLY A 71 -0.27 -4.45 -15.60
N CYS A 72 -0.04 -5.49 -14.79
CA CYS A 72 -1.10 -6.25 -14.13
C CYS A 72 -1.92 -5.37 -13.19
N VAL A 73 -1.24 -4.50 -12.43
CA VAL A 73 -1.90 -3.52 -11.54
C VAL A 73 -2.74 -2.54 -12.33
N ALA A 74 -2.23 -2.05 -13.48
CA ALA A 74 -2.95 -1.13 -14.36
C ALA A 74 -4.21 -1.80 -14.94
N GLN A 75 -4.09 -3.03 -15.42
CA GLN A 75 -5.23 -3.82 -15.92
C GLN A 75 -6.29 -4.03 -14.84
N ALA A 76 -5.88 -4.42 -13.62
CA ALA A 76 -6.80 -4.60 -12.49
C ALA A 76 -7.50 -3.30 -12.08
N ALA A 77 -6.82 -2.16 -12.18
CA ALA A 77 -7.38 -0.83 -11.96
C ALA A 77 -8.17 -0.27 -13.14
N ARG A 78 -8.23 -1.01 -14.27
CA ARG A 78 -8.87 -0.60 -15.53
C ARG A 78 -8.31 0.71 -16.09
N VAL A 79 -6.99 0.82 -16.12
CA VAL A 79 -6.25 1.93 -16.74
C VAL A 79 -5.18 1.39 -17.70
N SER A 80 -4.78 2.18 -18.68
CA SER A 80 -3.72 1.82 -19.61
C SER A 80 -2.33 2.11 -19.05
N THR A 81 -2.20 3.15 -18.23
CA THR A 81 -0.93 3.61 -17.66
C THR A 81 -1.17 4.47 -16.42
N TRP A 82 -0.13 4.74 -15.67
CA TRP A 82 -0.14 5.64 -14.51
C TRP A 82 0.29 7.04 -14.91
N SER A 83 -0.28 8.06 -14.27
CA SER A 83 0.08 9.46 -14.52
C SER A 83 0.81 10.10 -13.33
N HIS A 84 0.60 9.59 -12.12
CA HIS A 84 1.18 10.11 -10.89
C HIS A 84 1.53 8.97 -9.92
N ALA A 85 2.48 9.26 -9.06
CA ALA A 85 2.77 8.44 -7.89
C ALA A 85 2.47 9.23 -6.61
N ALA A 86 2.09 8.51 -5.56
CA ALA A 86 1.93 9.05 -4.21
C ALA A 86 2.46 8.04 -3.20
N VAL A 87 2.89 8.50 -2.03
CA VAL A 87 3.22 7.65 -0.91
C VAL A 87 2.31 7.99 0.26
N VAL A 88 1.89 6.99 1.03
CA VAL A 88 1.12 7.21 2.25
C VAL A 88 1.99 7.95 3.27
N PRO A 89 1.65 9.19 3.68
CA PRO A 89 2.50 9.95 4.58
C PRO A 89 2.67 9.28 5.94
N SER A 90 3.85 9.44 6.54
CA SER A 90 4.06 9.03 7.93
C SER A 90 3.20 9.90 8.86
N THR A 91 2.41 9.26 9.73
CA THR A 91 1.65 9.97 10.78
C THR A 91 2.49 10.22 12.05
N ARG A 92 3.72 9.74 12.07
CA ARG A 92 4.70 10.08 13.11
C ARG A 92 5.49 11.26 12.61
N ASN A 93 5.53 12.33 13.40
CA ASN A 93 6.22 13.58 13.06
C ASN A 93 7.69 13.29 12.68
N ARG A 94 7.96 13.13 11.40
CA ARG A 94 9.30 12.96 10.84
C ARG A 94 9.58 14.18 9.98
N PRO A 95 10.72 14.85 10.19
CA PRO A 95 11.09 16.03 9.42
C PRO A 95 11.46 15.69 7.96
N ASP A 96 11.78 14.42 7.69
CA ASP A 96 12.30 13.97 6.40
C ASP A 96 11.22 13.31 5.55
N ASP A 97 11.50 13.19 4.25
CA ASP A 97 10.69 12.45 3.29
C ASP A 97 10.39 11.02 3.78
N HIS A 98 9.22 10.52 3.38
CA HIS A 98 8.85 9.15 3.73
C HIS A 98 9.92 8.17 3.21
N PRO A 99 10.45 7.25 4.06
CA PRO A 99 11.56 6.36 3.67
C PRO A 99 11.31 5.60 2.36
N LEU A 100 10.07 5.19 2.09
CA LEU A 100 9.72 4.53 0.84
C LEU A 100 9.82 5.50 -0.36
N ARG A 101 9.46 6.78 -0.20
CA ARG A 101 9.61 7.78 -1.26
C ARG A 101 11.10 7.99 -1.59
N SER A 102 11.93 8.15 -0.57
CA SER A 102 13.39 8.29 -0.75
C SER A 102 13.98 7.03 -1.39
N LEU A 103 13.53 5.85 -0.97
CA LEU A 103 13.99 4.56 -1.49
C LEU A 103 13.63 4.38 -2.97
N VAL A 104 12.38 4.69 -3.35
CA VAL A 104 11.91 4.59 -4.73
C VAL A 104 12.47 5.72 -5.59
N GLY A 105 12.54 6.93 -5.05
CA GLY A 105 13.05 8.11 -5.74
C GLY A 105 12.36 8.35 -7.09
N ASN A 106 13.13 8.64 -8.12
CA ASN A 106 12.63 8.90 -9.48
C ASN A 106 12.50 7.65 -10.35
N ARG A 107 12.64 6.44 -9.77
CA ARG A 107 12.69 5.18 -10.54
C ARG A 107 11.36 4.83 -11.23
N LEU A 108 10.27 5.42 -10.81
CA LEU A 108 8.97 5.25 -11.46
C LEU A 108 8.77 6.15 -12.68
N GLY A 109 9.57 7.23 -12.84
CA GLY A 109 9.38 8.21 -13.90
C GLY A 109 8.05 8.96 -13.84
N LEU A 110 7.38 8.97 -12.68
CA LEU A 110 6.08 9.61 -12.46
C LEU A 110 6.24 10.84 -11.55
N PRO A 111 5.50 11.93 -11.82
CA PRO A 111 5.42 13.04 -10.89
C PRO A 111 4.77 12.61 -9.58
N TRP A 112 5.28 13.14 -8.46
CA TRP A 112 4.76 12.85 -7.15
C TRP A 112 3.63 13.80 -6.78
N VAL A 113 2.56 13.22 -6.21
CA VAL A 113 1.50 13.98 -5.54
C VAL A 113 1.92 14.24 -4.11
N GLU A 114 1.88 15.49 -3.69
CA GLU A 114 2.18 15.88 -2.33
C GLU A 114 0.93 15.72 -1.45
N LEU A 115 1.12 15.09 -0.30
CA LEU A 115 0.07 14.80 0.66
C LEU A 115 0.46 15.32 2.03
N SER A 116 -0.47 15.95 2.72
CA SER A 116 -0.31 16.37 4.12
C SER A 116 -1.18 15.55 5.06
N VAL A 117 -0.70 15.39 6.29
CA VAL A 117 -1.40 14.74 7.40
C VAL A 117 -2.17 15.80 8.18
N ASN A 118 -3.40 15.50 8.58
CA ASN A 118 -4.11 16.32 9.55
C ASN A 118 -3.51 16.08 10.96
N PRO A 119 -2.87 17.10 11.56
CA PRO A 119 -2.21 16.96 12.86
C PRO A 119 -3.17 16.70 14.03
N ASP A 120 -4.46 17.03 13.86
CA ASP A 120 -5.47 16.84 14.90
C ASP A 120 -5.88 15.37 15.07
N ILE A 121 -5.44 14.48 14.14
CA ILE A 121 -5.74 13.07 14.21
C ILE A 121 -4.55 12.31 14.81
N PRO A 122 -4.75 11.65 15.97
CA PRO A 122 -3.69 10.89 16.63
C PRO A 122 -3.08 9.80 15.73
N SER A 123 -1.76 9.63 15.81
CA SER A 123 -1.01 8.66 15.00
C SER A 123 -1.40 7.20 15.25
N GLU A 124 -2.00 6.91 16.40
CA GLU A 124 -2.44 5.59 16.87
C GLU A 124 -3.74 5.13 16.24
N VAL A 125 -4.49 6.03 15.60
CA VAL A 125 -5.74 5.70 14.90
C VAL A 125 -5.51 4.56 13.90
N ARG A 126 -6.37 3.56 13.94
CA ARG A 126 -6.32 2.35 13.08
C ARG A 126 -7.57 2.18 12.21
N GLU A 127 -8.43 3.20 12.22
CA GLU A 127 -9.68 3.24 11.48
C GLU A 127 -9.60 4.23 10.32
N PHE A 128 -10.44 4.05 9.32
CA PHE A 128 -10.61 4.99 8.22
C PHE A 128 -11.06 6.35 8.74
N ARG A 129 -10.46 7.42 8.23
CA ARG A 129 -10.85 8.80 8.49
C ARG A 129 -10.81 9.60 7.19
N ALA A 130 -11.92 10.21 6.83
CA ALA A 130 -12.06 11.02 5.61
C ALA A 130 -11.25 12.33 5.65
N ASP A 131 -10.93 12.80 6.84
CA ASP A 131 -10.23 14.05 7.15
C ASP A 131 -8.74 13.85 7.52
N TRP A 132 -8.22 12.61 7.44
CA TRP A 132 -6.86 12.32 7.89
C TRP A 132 -5.77 12.88 6.98
N PHE A 133 -6.02 12.87 5.67
CA PHE A 133 -5.05 13.33 4.66
C PHE A 133 -5.68 14.33 3.71
N ARG A 134 -4.84 15.19 3.12
CA ARG A 134 -5.21 16.15 2.09
C ARG A 134 -4.16 16.16 1.00
N VAL A 135 -4.57 16.39 -0.24
CA VAL A 135 -3.65 16.73 -1.33
C VAL A 135 -3.19 18.16 -1.08
N SER A 136 -1.88 18.34 -0.95
CA SER A 136 -1.24 19.63 -0.65
C SER A 136 -0.50 20.23 -1.84
N GLY A 137 -0.26 19.45 -2.89
CA GLY A 137 0.36 19.94 -4.14
C GLY A 137 0.17 18.96 -5.29
N GLY A 138 0.15 19.53 -6.50
CA GLY A 138 -0.09 18.82 -7.75
C GLY A 138 -1.57 18.78 -8.15
N ASP A 139 -1.84 18.92 -9.45
CA ASP A 139 -3.18 18.70 -10.00
C ASP A 139 -3.39 17.19 -10.19
N VAL A 140 -4.44 16.68 -9.57
CA VAL A 140 -4.83 15.26 -9.66
C VAL A 140 -6.15 15.03 -10.39
N GLY A 141 -6.68 16.08 -11.05
CA GLY A 141 -7.92 15.98 -11.83
C GLY A 141 -7.83 14.88 -12.89
N GLY A 142 -8.69 13.85 -12.81
CA GLY A 142 -8.66 12.69 -13.70
C GLY A 142 -7.42 11.80 -13.58
N ALA A 143 -6.51 12.07 -12.64
CA ALA A 143 -5.24 11.35 -12.51
C ALA A 143 -5.44 9.85 -12.22
N ARG A 144 -4.51 9.05 -12.75
CA ARG A 144 -4.35 7.63 -12.46
C ARG A 144 -3.16 7.48 -11.52
N VAL A 145 -3.47 7.40 -10.21
CA VAL A 145 -2.47 7.48 -9.14
C VAL A 145 -2.03 6.09 -8.69
N LEU A 146 -0.73 5.84 -8.74
CA LEU A 146 -0.09 4.69 -8.09
C LEU A 146 0.27 5.09 -6.66
N LEU A 147 -0.52 4.63 -5.69
CA LEU A 147 -0.32 4.89 -4.27
C LEU A 147 0.55 3.82 -3.65
N LEU A 148 1.65 4.21 -3.04
CA LEU A 148 2.61 3.31 -2.41
C LEU A 148 2.50 3.36 -0.89
N ASP A 149 2.61 2.19 -0.26
CA ASP A 149 2.78 2.06 1.19
C ASP A 149 3.74 0.89 1.48
N ASP A 150 4.40 0.95 2.60
CA ASP A 150 5.31 -0.12 3.00
C ASP A 150 4.57 -1.28 3.66
N THR A 151 3.51 -0.99 4.42
CA THR A 151 2.92 -1.99 5.28
C THR A 151 1.40 -1.89 5.39
N TRP A 152 0.72 -2.89 4.92
CA TRP A 152 -0.72 -3.03 5.12
C TRP A 152 -1.04 -3.85 6.36
N THR A 153 -1.59 -3.23 7.39
CA THR A 153 -2.14 -3.92 8.58
C THR A 153 -3.67 -3.98 8.50
N THR A 154 -4.33 -2.86 8.74
CA THR A 154 -5.80 -2.71 8.58
C THR A 154 -6.16 -2.06 7.24
N GLY A 155 -5.23 -1.37 6.63
CA GLY A 155 -5.41 -0.57 5.43
C GLY A 155 -6.04 0.80 5.66
N ALA A 156 -6.27 1.20 6.92
CA ALA A 156 -6.96 2.45 7.24
C ALA A 156 -6.27 3.68 6.61
N ARG A 157 -4.95 3.80 6.72
CA ARG A 157 -4.19 4.92 6.16
C ARG A 157 -4.25 4.95 4.64
N VAL A 158 -3.96 3.81 3.99
CA VAL A 158 -4.03 3.68 2.53
C VAL A 158 -5.42 4.09 2.01
N GLN A 159 -6.49 3.61 2.65
CA GLN A 159 -7.85 3.93 2.23
C GLN A 159 -8.22 5.39 2.51
N SER A 160 -7.72 5.97 3.60
CA SER A 160 -7.92 7.40 3.88
C SER A 160 -7.18 8.30 2.89
N VAL A 161 -5.96 7.90 2.45
CA VAL A 161 -5.23 8.59 1.39
C VAL A 161 -5.93 8.43 0.04
N ALA A 162 -6.36 7.21 -0.31
CA ALA A 162 -7.11 6.98 -1.54
C ALA A 162 -8.38 7.85 -1.61
N PHE A 163 -9.08 7.96 -0.48
CA PHE A 163 -10.24 8.84 -0.36
C PHE A 163 -9.87 10.32 -0.56
N ALA A 164 -8.78 10.79 0.04
CA ALA A 164 -8.31 12.17 -0.15
C ALA A 164 -7.95 12.47 -1.61
N LEU A 165 -7.25 11.54 -2.28
CA LEU A 165 -6.91 11.63 -3.70
C LEU A 165 -8.17 11.70 -4.59
N LYS A 166 -9.14 10.81 -4.34
CA LYS A 166 -10.39 10.80 -5.10
C LYS A 166 -11.25 12.04 -4.85
N ARG A 167 -11.29 12.54 -3.62
CA ARG A 167 -11.93 13.82 -3.30
C ARG A 167 -11.29 15.02 -4.03
N ALA A 168 -9.98 14.95 -4.25
CA ALA A 168 -9.23 15.94 -5.02
C ALA A 168 -9.38 15.77 -6.55
N GLY A 169 -10.16 14.78 -7.01
CA GLY A 169 -10.47 14.59 -8.42
C GLY A 169 -9.72 13.43 -9.11
N ALA A 170 -8.92 12.63 -8.39
CA ALA A 170 -8.26 11.48 -9.00
C ALA A 170 -9.29 10.49 -9.59
N GLY A 171 -9.09 10.12 -10.85
CA GLY A 171 -9.99 9.20 -11.55
C GLY A 171 -9.83 7.75 -11.11
N ARG A 172 -8.58 7.32 -10.85
CA ARG A 172 -8.25 5.96 -10.39
C ARG A 172 -7.11 6.00 -9.37
N VAL A 173 -7.19 5.13 -8.37
CA VAL A 173 -6.16 4.96 -7.35
C VAL A 173 -5.90 3.47 -7.15
N ALA A 174 -4.69 3.01 -7.47
CA ALA A 174 -4.25 1.66 -7.10
C ALA A 174 -3.20 1.73 -6.00
N ALA A 175 -3.39 0.97 -4.94
CA ALA A 175 -2.44 0.89 -3.84
C ALA A 175 -1.54 -0.34 -4.01
N VAL A 176 -0.23 -0.13 -4.03
CA VAL A 176 0.79 -1.19 -3.99
C VAL A 176 1.50 -1.12 -2.65
N VAL A 177 1.55 -2.22 -1.92
CA VAL A 177 2.16 -2.29 -0.60
C VAL A 177 3.28 -3.33 -0.57
N LEU A 178 4.44 -2.98 0.00
CA LEU A 178 5.58 -3.89 0.08
C LEU A 178 5.24 -5.16 0.85
N GLY A 179 4.55 -5.02 1.97
CA GLY A 179 4.18 -6.17 2.77
C GLY A 179 2.80 -6.06 3.42
N ARG A 180 1.99 -7.10 3.25
CA ARG A 180 0.73 -7.24 3.99
C ARG A 180 0.98 -8.03 5.26
N HIS A 181 0.78 -7.41 6.41
CA HIS A 181 0.91 -8.08 7.69
C HIS A 181 -0.13 -9.17 7.88
N VAL A 182 0.36 -10.35 8.25
CA VAL A 182 -0.44 -11.52 8.56
C VAL A 182 -0.18 -11.94 10.00
N ASN A 183 -1.25 -12.10 10.78
CA ASN A 183 -1.17 -12.62 12.14
C ASN A 183 -1.62 -14.09 12.16
N PRO A 184 -0.72 -15.05 12.33
CA PRO A 184 -1.06 -16.48 12.33
C PRO A 184 -2.00 -16.88 13.47
N GLY A 185 -2.04 -16.08 14.56
CA GLY A 185 -2.96 -16.30 15.68
C GLY A 185 -4.41 -15.91 15.40
N TRP A 186 -4.73 -15.40 14.19
CA TRP A 186 -6.10 -15.08 13.82
C TRP A 186 -6.60 -16.01 12.71
N ASP A 187 -7.66 -16.74 13.03
CA ASP A 187 -8.21 -17.79 12.15
C ASP A 187 -8.56 -17.32 10.74
N GLY A 188 -8.94 -16.06 10.57
CA GLY A 188 -9.23 -15.46 9.27
C GLY A 188 -8.05 -15.46 8.29
N TRP A 189 -6.80 -15.64 8.76
CA TRP A 189 -5.60 -15.75 7.93
C TRP A 189 -5.23 -17.17 7.55
N ARG A 190 -5.81 -18.18 8.17
CA ARG A 190 -5.45 -19.60 7.93
C ARG A 190 -5.49 -20.02 6.45
N PRO A 191 -6.51 -19.64 5.65
CA PRO A 191 -6.54 -19.97 4.23
C PRO A 191 -5.36 -19.35 3.46
N ILE A 192 -5.09 -18.07 3.70
CA ILE A 192 -3.98 -17.35 3.06
C ILE A 192 -2.63 -17.94 3.47
N LEU A 193 -2.45 -18.24 4.78
CA LEU A 193 -1.21 -18.83 5.28
C LEU A 193 -0.96 -20.24 4.71
N ARG A 194 -2.00 -21.05 4.52
CA ARG A 194 -1.86 -22.33 3.83
C ARG A 194 -1.41 -22.12 2.40
N GLU A 195 -2.11 -21.26 1.66
CA GLU A 195 -1.79 -20.96 0.27
C GLU A 195 -0.36 -20.41 0.12
N THR A 196 0.10 -19.53 1.02
CA THR A 196 1.45 -18.95 0.96
C THR A 196 2.54 -19.92 1.39
N LYS A 197 2.25 -20.88 2.28
CA LYS A 197 3.20 -21.93 2.68
C LYS A 197 3.36 -23.00 1.59
N ASP A 198 2.27 -23.33 0.94
CA ASP A 198 2.26 -24.35 -0.13
C ASP A 198 2.77 -23.77 -1.47
N ARG A 199 2.83 -22.45 -1.60
CA ARG A 199 3.31 -21.76 -2.79
C ARG A 199 4.46 -20.83 -2.44
N PRO A 200 5.70 -21.19 -2.73
CA PRO A 200 6.83 -20.32 -2.50
C PRO A 200 6.68 -19.02 -3.28
N PHE A 201 7.28 -17.95 -2.78
CA PHE A 201 7.30 -16.67 -3.47
C PHE A 201 7.89 -16.84 -4.88
N ARG A 202 7.19 -16.31 -5.86
CA ARG A 202 7.59 -16.35 -7.27
C ARG A 202 7.47 -14.95 -7.87
N MET A 203 8.53 -14.53 -8.56
CA MET A 203 8.60 -13.21 -9.20
C MET A 203 7.68 -13.09 -10.42
N ASP A 204 7.29 -14.20 -11.03
CA ASP A 204 6.41 -14.27 -12.21
C ASP A 204 4.91 -14.21 -11.87
N ARG A 205 4.56 -14.10 -10.59
CA ARG A 205 3.18 -14.06 -10.11
C ARG A 205 2.92 -12.87 -9.20
N CYS A 206 1.73 -12.30 -9.28
CA CYS A 206 1.29 -11.25 -8.38
C CYS A 206 -0.14 -11.49 -7.88
N ALA A 207 -0.56 -10.72 -6.88
CA ALA A 207 -1.87 -10.89 -6.23
C ALA A 207 -3.08 -10.62 -7.14
N VAL A 208 -2.90 -9.95 -8.28
CA VAL A 208 -3.96 -9.61 -9.25
C VAL A 208 -3.85 -10.35 -10.58
N HIS A 209 -2.77 -11.11 -10.74
CA HIS A 209 -2.55 -11.99 -11.89
C HIS A 209 -2.05 -13.33 -11.38
N PRO A 210 -2.92 -14.16 -10.84
CA PRO A 210 -2.55 -15.44 -10.19
C PRO A 210 -2.30 -16.54 -11.21
N GLY A 211 -1.54 -16.31 -12.26
CA GLY A 211 -1.07 -17.34 -13.21
C GLY A 211 -2.11 -18.37 -13.64
#